data_2a394a529fe673e3858db41b5d2175a0
#
_entry.id   2a394a529fe673e3858db41b5d2175a0
#
_cell.length_a   1.000
_cell.length_b   1.000
_cell.length_c   1.000
_cell.angle_alpha   90.00
_cell.angle_beta   90.00
_cell.angle_gamma   90.00
#
_symmetry.space_group_name_H-M   'P 1'
#
loop_
_entity.id
_entity.type
_entity.pdbx_description
1 polymer ?
#
loop_
_entity_poly.entity_id
_entity_poly.type
_entity_poly.pdbx_seq_one_letter_code
_entity_poly.pdbx_strand_id
1 'polypeptide(L)'
;MSLHNKRNLLKYIGFATGLVGVFVGAFFITEAFLRLPETGQGGFDSPIRPVNMGLEENKTEGEISSGDLALEAKDVVAPALSYTAYRVKQGDMIGAIAEEFGLTQDTLISVNNIRQTRLLQIGQYLKIPTMPGILYTVRESGETLSEIAEKYEVSLEKCAEVNNLAIDATFSAGATLFLPDAQLDWITRQEINGDLFKRPLKGGYYFSSYYGWRNSPITGVRSFHTGIDMAIAAGTPVYPAMDGEVVAAGWSNVYGNYVQIRHHSGYQTLYGHLKTYYVKKGNFVYTNTVIGEVGSTGQSTGPHLHFTIYKNGNTVNPQNLWN
;
A
#
# COMPACT_ATOMS: atom_id res chain seq x y z
N MET A 1 57.83 -0.08 49.91
CA MET A 1 56.65 0.02 50.78
C MET A 1 55.47 0.29 49.88
N SER A 2 54.53 -0.42 49.73
CA SER A 2 53.69 -1.51 50.27
C SER A 2 52.59 -1.69 49.20
N LEU A 3 52.51 -2.75 48.50
CA LEU A 3 51.64 -3.92 48.60
C LEU A 3 50.18 -3.65 49.09
N HIS A 4 49.28 -4.19 48.38
CA HIS A 4 47.85 -4.44 48.59
C HIS A 4 46.95 -3.50 47.74
N ASN A 5 46.13 -3.97 46.80
CA ASN A 5 45.23 -5.10 46.90
C ASN A 5 44.74 -5.57 45.49
N LYS A 6 45.11 -6.75 45.12
CA LYS A 6 44.36 -7.52 44.10
C LYS A 6 43.26 -8.22 44.84
N ARG A 7 41.99 -8.02 44.48
CA ARG A 7 40.95 -9.06 44.69
C ARG A 7 39.70 -8.79 43.85
N ASN A 8 39.42 -9.80 43.02
CA ASN A 8 38.10 -10.31 42.67
C ASN A 8 37.19 -9.52 41.75
N LEU A 9 37.27 -9.83 40.46
CA LEU A 9 36.07 -9.94 39.66
C LEU A 9 36.20 -11.09 38.65
N LEU A 10 36.04 -12.28 39.15
CA LEU A 10 35.72 -13.50 38.40
C LEU A 10 34.50 -14.06 39.07
N LYS A 11 33.33 -13.93 38.39
CA LYS A 11 32.15 -14.79 38.49
C LYS A 11 31.00 -14.05 37.79
N TYR A 12 30.68 -14.54 36.61
CA TYR A 12 29.37 -14.97 36.11
C TYR A 12 29.46 -15.18 34.60
N ILE A 13 30.04 -16.30 34.24
CA ILE A 13 29.71 -16.92 32.95
C ILE A 13 28.58 -17.88 33.28
N GLY A 14 27.35 -17.43 33.07
CA GLY A 14 26.16 -18.25 33.05
C GLY A 14 25.84 -18.61 31.62
N PHE A 15 26.14 -19.84 31.23
CA PHE A 15 25.61 -20.46 30.02
C PHE A 15 24.08 -20.55 30.14
N ALA A 16 23.37 -19.73 29.40
CA ALA A 16 21.97 -19.98 29.10
C ALA A 16 21.89 -20.35 27.62
N THR A 17 22.00 -21.63 27.34
CA THR A 17 21.58 -22.22 26.05
C THR A 17 20.05 -22.19 26.03
N GLY A 18 19.48 -21.09 25.59
CA GLY A 18 18.07 -20.95 25.24
C GLY A 18 17.88 -21.38 23.79
N LEU A 19 17.31 -22.57 23.62
CA LEU A 19 16.78 -23.05 22.34
C LEU A 19 15.75 -22.04 21.85
N VAL A 20 16.09 -21.23 20.82
CA VAL A 20 15.12 -20.49 20.05
C VAL A 20 14.50 -21.48 19.07
N GLY A 21 13.38 -22.06 19.48
CA GLY A 21 12.51 -22.81 18.60
C GLY A 21 11.92 -21.88 17.57
N VAL A 22 12.42 -21.95 16.36
CA VAL A 22 11.76 -21.35 15.18
C VAL A 22 10.51 -22.17 14.92
N PHE A 23 9.37 -21.73 15.42
CA PHE A 23 8.07 -22.21 14.97
C PHE A 23 7.83 -21.65 13.56
N VAL A 24 8.25 -22.40 12.55
CA VAL A 24 7.74 -22.28 11.20
C VAL A 24 6.34 -22.90 11.23
N GLY A 25 5.34 -22.08 11.54
CA GLY A 25 3.94 -22.45 11.37
C GLY A 25 3.65 -22.54 9.87
N ALA A 26 3.85 -23.73 9.30
CA ALA A 26 3.30 -24.06 8.01
C ALA A 26 1.78 -24.15 8.17
N PHE A 27 1.06 -23.11 7.84
CA PHE A 27 -0.38 -23.16 7.61
C PHE A 27 -0.61 -23.97 6.34
N PHE A 28 -0.88 -25.27 6.52
CA PHE A 28 -1.52 -26.09 5.50
C PHE A 28 -2.96 -25.61 5.37
N ILE A 29 -3.21 -24.74 4.40
CA ILE A 29 -4.56 -24.54 3.88
C ILE A 29 -4.84 -25.80 3.07
N THR A 30 -5.65 -26.69 3.64
CA THR A 30 -6.25 -27.79 2.90
C THR A 30 -7.15 -27.19 1.84
N GLU A 31 -6.68 -27.21 0.60
CA GLU A 31 -7.50 -26.98 -0.58
C GLU A 31 -8.55 -28.10 -0.69
N ALA A 32 -9.72 -27.83 -0.17
CA ALA A 32 -10.90 -28.60 -0.55
C ALA A 32 -11.31 -28.15 -1.96
N PHE A 33 -10.73 -28.77 -2.97
CA PHE A 33 -11.21 -28.69 -4.35
C PHE A 33 -12.56 -29.40 -4.42
N LEU A 34 -13.64 -28.64 -4.36
CA LEU A 34 -14.95 -29.07 -4.84
C LEU A 34 -14.88 -29.21 -6.37
N ARG A 35 -14.70 -30.44 -6.83
CA ARG A 35 -14.92 -30.77 -8.24
C ARG A 35 -16.41 -30.57 -8.54
N LEU A 36 -16.73 -29.57 -9.33
CA LEU A 36 -17.99 -29.41 -10.00
C LEU A 36 -18.02 -30.39 -11.20
N PRO A 37 -19.11 -31.11 -11.44
CA PRO A 37 -19.21 -31.97 -12.60
C PRO A 37 -19.33 -31.17 -13.89
N GLU A 38 -18.56 -31.57 -14.89
CA GLU A 38 -18.71 -31.10 -16.27
C GLU A 38 -20.07 -31.63 -16.82
N THR A 39 -21.00 -30.73 -17.08
CA THR A 39 -22.16 -31.00 -17.89
C THR A 39 -22.29 -29.97 -18.99
N GLY A 40 -22.17 -30.49 -20.22
CA GLY A 40 -23.02 -30.17 -21.36
C GLY A 40 -22.95 -28.80 -21.97
N GLN A 41 -22.45 -28.79 -23.17
CA GLN A 41 -22.65 -27.78 -24.22
C GLN A 41 -24.11 -27.31 -24.27
N GLY A 42 -24.31 -25.99 -24.17
CA GLY A 42 -25.56 -25.32 -24.53
C GLY A 42 -25.19 -23.90 -24.96
N GLY A 43 -25.22 -23.70 -26.29
CA GLY A 43 -25.02 -22.39 -26.87
C GLY A 43 -26.16 -21.44 -26.49
N PHE A 44 -25.82 -20.22 -26.17
CA PHE A 44 -26.73 -19.07 -26.15
C PHE A 44 -26.26 -18.03 -27.15
N ASP A 45 -26.91 -18.11 -28.30
CA ASP A 45 -26.95 -17.03 -29.27
C ASP A 45 -27.94 -15.94 -28.84
N SER A 46 -27.58 -14.71 -29.19
CA SER A 46 -28.38 -13.52 -29.43
C SER A 46 -28.53 -12.46 -28.34
N PRO A 47 -28.27 -11.21 -28.73
CA PRO A 47 -28.35 -10.05 -27.86
C PRO A 47 -29.81 -9.59 -27.72
N ILE A 48 -30.23 -9.31 -26.51
CA ILE A 48 -31.55 -8.71 -26.21
C ILE A 48 -31.47 -7.22 -26.59
N ARG A 49 -32.31 -6.86 -27.59
CA ARG A 49 -32.55 -5.44 -27.97
C ARG A 49 -33.42 -4.77 -26.90
N PRO A 50 -33.21 -3.47 -26.61
CA PRO A 50 -34.09 -2.74 -25.71
C PRO A 50 -35.50 -2.56 -26.38
N VAL A 51 -36.52 -2.94 -25.66
CA VAL A 51 -37.91 -2.67 -26.04
C VAL A 51 -38.24 -1.24 -25.68
N ASN A 52 -38.58 -0.47 -26.73
CA ASN A 52 -39.08 0.89 -26.61
C ASN A 52 -40.56 0.81 -26.27
N MET A 53 -40.97 1.12 -25.02
CA MET A 53 -42.39 1.24 -24.68
C MET A 53 -42.82 2.70 -24.83
N GLY A 54 -43.62 2.93 -25.85
CA GLY A 54 -44.29 4.22 -26.12
C GLY A 54 -45.23 4.58 -24.99
N LEU A 55 -45.21 5.88 -24.67
CA LEU A 55 -46.17 6.52 -23.78
C LEU A 55 -47.51 6.69 -24.54
N GLU A 56 -48.53 5.99 -24.10
CA GLU A 56 -49.93 6.37 -24.41
C GLU A 56 -50.50 7.12 -23.20
N GLU A 57 -50.80 8.40 -23.43
CA GLU A 57 -51.62 9.23 -22.55
C GLU A 57 -53.06 8.71 -22.52
N ASN A 58 -53.56 8.30 -21.37
CA ASN A 58 -54.98 8.18 -21.14
C ASN A 58 -55.37 9.00 -19.91
N LYS A 59 -56.07 10.11 -20.17
CA LYS A 59 -56.75 10.94 -19.17
C LYS A 59 -57.99 10.16 -18.67
N THR A 60 -58.06 9.95 -17.39
CA THR A 60 -59.34 9.78 -16.70
C THR A 60 -59.28 10.38 -15.32
N GLU A 61 -60.01 11.45 -15.13
CA GLU A 61 -60.26 12.09 -13.81
C GLU A 61 -61.10 11.11 -12.97
N GLY A 62 -60.57 10.75 -11.79
CA GLY A 62 -61.27 9.98 -10.77
C GLY A 62 -60.85 10.48 -9.41
N GLU A 63 -61.79 10.95 -8.63
CA GLU A 63 -61.65 11.47 -7.27
C GLU A 63 -60.90 10.49 -6.36
N ILE A 64 -59.84 10.94 -5.72
CA ILE A 64 -59.09 10.15 -4.76
C ILE A 64 -59.63 10.47 -3.36
N SER A 65 -60.41 9.51 -2.82
CA SER A 65 -60.80 9.42 -1.43
C SER A 65 -59.53 9.29 -0.56
N SER A 66 -59.47 10.14 0.48
CA SER A 66 -58.43 10.08 1.51
C SER A 66 -58.63 8.85 2.40
N GLY A 67 -57.93 7.79 2.14
CA GLY A 67 -57.92 6.59 2.95
C GLY A 67 -56.69 5.72 2.60
N ASP A 68 -55.85 5.51 3.60
CA ASP A 68 -54.83 4.45 3.68
C ASP A 68 -53.76 4.37 2.58
N LEU A 69 -52.82 5.28 2.59
CA LEU A 69 -51.48 5.00 2.09
C LEU A 69 -50.61 4.51 3.27
N ALA A 70 -50.90 3.32 3.74
CA ALA A 70 -49.88 2.52 4.41
C ALA A 70 -48.87 2.11 3.33
N LEU A 71 -47.82 2.91 3.16
CA LEU A 71 -46.62 2.48 2.43
C LEU A 71 -46.07 1.28 3.20
N GLU A 72 -46.36 0.08 2.71
CA GLU A 72 -45.55 -1.09 3.08
C GLU A 72 -44.09 -0.71 2.77
N ALA A 73 -43.33 -0.37 3.81
CA ALA A 73 -41.90 -0.36 3.76
C ALA A 73 -41.51 -1.82 3.44
N LYS A 74 -41.31 -2.12 2.15
CA LYS A 74 -40.61 -3.33 1.79
C LYS A 74 -39.29 -3.24 2.52
N ASP A 75 -39.07 -4.13 3.48
CA ASP A 75 -37.76 -4.38 4.06
C ASP A 75 -36.82 -4.65 2.90
N VAL A 76 -36.12 -3.64 2.45
CA VAL A 76 -34.99 -3.78 1.52
C VAL A 76 -33.89 -4.42 2.34
N VAL A 77 -33.95 -5.75 2.42
CA VAL A 77 -32.85 -6.52 3.04
C VAL A 77 -31.59 -6.11 2.29
N ALA A 78 -30.70 -5.44 2.97
CA ALA A 78 -29.44 -5.05 2.39
C ALA A 78 -28.76 -6.30 1.82
N PRO A 79 -28.20 -6.25 0.61
CA PRO A 79 -27.60 -7.44 -0.01
C PRO A 79 -26.50 -7.96 0.91
N ALA A 80 -26.60 -9.24 1.29
CA ALA A 80 -25.61 -9.90 2.10
C ALA A 80 -24.24 -9.84 1.39
N LEU A 81 -23.17 -9.61 2.16
CA LEU A 81 -21.81 -9.63 1.64
C LEU A 81 -21.50 -11.02 1.06
N SER A 82 -21.26 -11.07 -0.21
CA SER A 82 -20.81 -12.28 -0.91
C SER A 82 -19.73 -11.94 -1.92
N TYR A 83 -19.07 -12.95 -2.45
CA TYR A 83 -17.92 -12.76 -3.34
C TYR A 83 -18.09 -13.60 -4.60
N THR A 84 -17.78 -12.99 -5.76
CA THR A 84 -17.62 -13.69 -7.03
C THR A 84 -16.15 -13.71 -7.43
N ALA A 85 -15.75 -14.63 -8.31
CA ALA A 85 -14.39 -14.71 -8.81
C ALA A 85 -14.30 -14.05 -10.20
N TYR A 86 -13.34 -13.15 -10.37
CA TYR A 86 -12.99 -12.54 -11.66
C TYR A 86 -11.59 -12.97 -12.07
N ARG A 87 -11.40 -13.39 -13.31
CA ARG A 87 -10.09 -13.74 -13.85
C ARG A 87 -9.53 -12.57 -14.67
N VAL A 88 -8.41 -12.04 -14.24
CA VAL A 88 -7.73 -10.91 -14.88
C VAL A 88 -7.34 -11.23 -16.31
N LYS A 89 -7.68 -10.34 -17.25
CA LYS A 89 -7.41 -10.42 -18.68
C LYS A 89 -6.27 -9.48 -19.07
N GLN A 90 -5.78 -9.65 -20.29
CA GLN A 90 -4.78 -8.74 -20.84
C GLN A 90 -5.36 -7.31 -21.00
N GLY A 91 -4.64 -6.33 -20.46
CA GLY A 91 -5.04 -4.91 -20.50
C GLY A 91 -5.91 -4.47 -19.33
N ASP A 92 -6.29 -5.39 -18.44
CA ASP A 92 -7.05 -5.03 -17.24
C ASP A 92 -6.23 -4.13 -16.30
N MET A 93 -6.92 -3.13 -15.76
CA MET A 93 -6.45 -2.29 -14.66
C MET A 93 -7.42 -2.41 -13.49
N ILE A 94 -6.89 -2.42 -12.27
CA ILE A 94 -7.72 -2.62 -11.07
C ILE A 94 -8.86 -1.59 -10.94
N GLY A 95 -8.62 -0.35 -11.36
CA GLY A 95 -9.65 0.70 -11.37
C GLY A 95 -10.77 0.42 -12.38
N ALA A 96 -10.44 -0.02 -13.59
CA ALA A 96 -11.42 -0.36 -14.62
C ALA A 96 -12.26 -1.59 -14.22
N ILE A 97 -11.61 -2.62 -13.62
CA ILE A 97 -12.33 -3.78 -13.08
C ILE A 97 -13.29 -3.34 -11.96
N ALA A 98 -12.86 -2.47 -11.06
CA ALA A 98 -13.70 -1.97 -9.97
C ALA A 98 -14.95 -1.24 -10.53
N GLU A 99 -14.76 -0.36 -11.52
CA GLU A 99 -15.83 0.37 -12.18
C GLU A 99 -16.83 -0.55 -12.88
N GLU A 100 -16.35 -1.60 -13.55
CA GLU A 100 -17.20 -2.62 -14.22
C GLU A 100 -18.19 -3.28 -13.24
N PHE A 101 -17.78 -3.46 -11.97
CA PHE A 101 -18.62 -4.09 -10.93
C PHE A 101 -19.29 -3.06 -9.98
N GLY A 102 -19.24 -1.76 -10.27
CA GLY A 102 -19.82 -0.72 -9.42
C GLY A 102 -19.12 -0.59 -8.05
N LEU A 103 -17.83 -0.93 -7.99
CA LEU A 103 -17.01 -0.93 -6.78
C LEU A 103 -15.96 0.17 -6.82
N THR A 104 -15.30 0.40 -5.69
CA THR A 104 -14.11 1.28 -5.65
C THR A 104 -12.84 0.47 -5.88
N GLN A 105 -11.80 1.12 -6.38
CA GLN A 105 -10.47 0.53 -6.49
C GLN A 105 -9.97 0.03 -5.13
N ASP A 106 -10.24 0.79 -4.05
CA ASP A 106 -9.86 0.45 -2.68
C ASP A 106 -10.48 -0.86 -2.22
N THR A 107 -11.72 -1.11 -2.61
CA THR A 107 -12.42 -2.37 -2.34
C THR A 107 -11.65 -3.56 -2.91
N LEU A 108 -11.31 -3.51 -4.19
CA LEU A 108 -10.59 -4.60 -4.83
C LEU A 108 -9.17 -4.76 -4.30
N ILE A 109 -8.49 -3.65 -4.03
CA ILE A 109 -7.16 -3.62 -3.40
C ILE A 109 -7.20 -4.33 -2.04
N SER A 110 -8.13 -3.92 -1.18
CA SER A 110 -8.22 -4.41 0.19
C SER A 110 -8.66 -5.88 0.25
N VAL A 111 -9.73 -6.24 -0.46
CA VAL A 111 -10.30 -7.60 -0.45
C VAL A 111 -9.32 -8.64 -1.03
N ASN A 112 -8.47 -8.24 -1.98
CA ASN A 112 -7.49 -9.11 -2.62
C ASN A 112 -6.06 -8.94 -2.08
N ASN A 113 -5.86 -8.15 -1.03
CA ASN A 113 -4.55 -7.85 -0.46
C ASN A 113 -3.52 -7.44 -1.53
N ILE A 114 -3.95 -6.59 -2.47
CA ILE A 114 -3.09 -6.09 -3.55
C ILE A 114 -2.13 -5.06 -2.95
N ARG A 115 -0.84 -5.35 -3.03
CA ARG A 115 0.20 -4.45 -2.50
C ARG A 115 0.79 -3.51 -3.55
N GLN A 116 0.62 -3.84 -4.82
CA GLN A 116 1.08 -3.03 -5.96
C GLN A 116 0.13 -3.27 -7.13
N THR A 117 -0.64 -2.24 -7.52
CA THR A 117 -1.63 -2.35 -8.60
C THR A 117 -1.01 -2.64 -9.96
N ARG A 118 0.26 -2.23 -10.15
CA ARG A 118 1.02 -2.46 -11.40
C ARG A 118 1.49 -3.90 -11.60
N LEU A 119 1.45 -4.71 -10.54
CA LEU A 119 1.86 -6.12 -10.59
C LEU A 119 0.68 -7.08 -10.76
N LEU A 120 -0.49 -6.57 -11.17
CA LEU A 120 -1.64 -7.41 -11.49
C LEU A 120 -1.28 -8.37 -12.63
N GLN A 121 -1.44 -9.68 -12.40
CA GLN A 121 -1.02 -10.70 -13.35
C GLN A 121 -2.21 -11.18 -14.19
N ILE A 122 -1.99 -11.33 -15.50
CA ILE A 122 -2.97 -11.96 -16.40
C ILE A 122 -3.25 -13.39 -15.91
N GLY A 123 -4.53 -13.74 -15.79
CA GLY A 123 -4.96 -15.02 -15.29
C GLY A 123 -5.09 -15.13 -13.77
N GLN A 124 -4.66 -14.12 -13.01
CA GLN A 124 -4.89 -14.03 -11.57
C GLN A 124 -6.39 -13.98 -11.28
N TYR A 125 -6.83 -14.66 -10.21
CA TYR A 125 -8.21 -14.56 -9.74
C TYR A 125 -8.33 -13.47 -8.68
N LEU A 126 -9.34 -12.61 -8.85
CA LEU A 126 -9.72 -11.58 -7.88
C LEU A 126 -11.07 -11.95 -7.27
N LYS A 127 -11.21 -11.71 -5.96
CA LYS A 127 -12.50 -11.74 -5.26
C LYS A 127 -13.19 -10.39 -5.49
N ILE A 128 -14.40 -10.43 -5.98
CA ILE A 128 -15.25 -9.27 -6.25
C ILE A 128 -16.41 -9.32 -5.24
N PRO A 129 -16.47 -8.42 -4.25
CA PRO A 129 -17.55 -8.36 -3.29
C PRO A 129 -18.82 -7.76 -3.91
N THR A 130 -19.98 -8.05 -3.30
CA THR A 130 -21.28 -7.53 -3.73
C THR A 130 -21.52 -6.07 -3.38
N MET A 131 -20.65 -5.45 -2.59
CA MET A 131 -20.76 -4.07 -2.15
C MET A 131 -19.39 -3.40 -1.98
N PRO A 132 -19.29 -2.05 -2.09
CA PRO A 132 -18.05 -1.33 -1.81
C PRO A 132 -17.71 -1.38 -0.32
N GLY A 133 -16.40 -1.34 -0.01
CA GLY A 133 -15.87 -1.36 1.34
C GLY A 133 -14.46 -1.93 1.39
N ILE A 134 -13.88 -2.01 2.58
CA ILE A 134 -12.54 -2.57 2.78
C ILE A 134 -12.52 -3.66 3.84
N LEU A 135 -11.55 -4.56 3.76
CA LEU A 135 -11.21 -5.48 4.86
C LEU A 135 -10.29 -4.73 5.84
N TYR A 136 -10.71 -4.69 7.09
CA TYR A 136 -9.93 -4.17 8.21
C TYR A 136 -9.45 -5.33 9.08
N THR A 137 -8.16 -5.35 9.40
CA THR A 137 -7.60 -6.27 10.39
C THR A 137 -7.35 -5.51 11.67
N VAL A 138 -7.99 -5.94 12.75
CA VAL A 138 -7.85 -5.38 14.10
C VAL A 138 -6.40 -5.40 14.53
N ARG A 139 -5.87 -4.26 14.96
CA ARG A 139 -4.44 -4.11 15.30
C ARG A 139 -4.16 -4.43 16.76
N GLU A 140 -5.04 -4.00 17.64
CA GLU A 140 -4.92 -4.13 19.09
C GLU A 140 -6.13 -4.85 19.67
N SER A 141 -5.90 -5.71 20.67
CA SER A 141 -7.02 -6.36 21.36
C SER A 141 -7.79 -5.35 22.20
N GLY A 142 -9.12 -5.40 22.12
CA GLY A 142 -10.01 -4.49 22.84
C GLY A 142 -10.58 -3.37 21.96
N GLU A 143 -10.16 -3.25 20.68
CA GLU A 143 -10.84 -2.35 19.74
C GLU A 143 -12.32 -2.71 19.65
N THR A 144 -13.20 -1.71 19.65
CA THR A 144 -14.66 -1.87 19.54
C THR A 144 -15.12 -1.58 18.11
N LEU A 145 -16.29 -2.13 17.74
CA LEU A 145 -16.89 -1.85 16.43
C LEU A 145 -17.17 -0.35 16.25
N SER A 146 -17.58 0.32 17.34
CA SER A 146 -17.87 1.78 17.35
C SER A 146 -16.63 2.60 17.04
N GLU A 147 -15.49 2.32 17.70
CA GLU A 147 -14.21 3.02 17.45
C GLU A 147 -13.72 2.81 16.03
N ILE A 148 -13.90 1.59 15.50
CA ILE A 148 -13.50 1.27 14.12
C ILE A 148 -14.41 2.01 13.12
N ALA A 149 -15.73 2.02 13.34
CA ALA A 149 -16.69 2.71 12.47
C ALA A 149 -16.47 4.22 12.45
N GLU A 150 -16.24 4.83 13.62
CA GLU A 150 -15.89 6.26 13.74
C GLU A 150 -14.60 6.59 13.00
N LYS A 151 -13.55 5.80 13.18
CA LYS A 151 -12.23 5.99 12.54
C LYS A 151 -12.30 5.98 11.02
N TYR A 152 -13.18 5.16 10.44
CA TYR A 152 -13.34 5.03 8.99
C TYR A 152 -14.52 5.83 8.43
N GLU A 153 -15.21 6.59 9.29
CA GLU A 153 -16.35 7.45 8.94
C GLU A 153 -17.48 6.67 8.25
N VAL A 154 -17.81 5.48 8.78
CA VAL A 154 -18.83 4.57 8.23
C VAL A 154 -19.94 4.29 9.25
N SER A 155 -21.11 3.82 8.76
CA SER A 155 -22.24 3.47 9.65
C SER A 155 -21.90 2.27 10.52
N LEU A 156 -22.05 2.45 11.84
CA LEU A 156 -21.87 1.40 12.84
C LEU A 156 -22.89 0.27 12.63
N GLU A 157 -24.15 0.62 12.36
CA GLU A 157 -25.25 -0.33 12.14
C GLU A 157 -24.99 -1.19 10.90
N LYS A 158 -24.58 -0.55 9.79
CA LYS A 158 -24.25 -1.25 8.55
C LYS A 158 -23.02 -2.17 8.72
N CYS A 159 -22.02 -1.72 9.51
CA CYS A 159 -20.87 -2.56 9.84
C CYS A 159 -21.28 -3.78 10.68
N ALA A 160 -22.15 -3.60 11.68
CA ALA A 160 -22.66 -4.68 12.51
C ALA A 160 -23.45 -5.69 11.68
N GLU A 161 -24.37 -5.21 10.84
CA GLU A 161 -25.23 -6.03 9.98
C GLU A 161 -24.41 -6.88 8.98
N VAL A 162 -23.51 -6.22 8.22
CA VAL A 162 -22.72 -6.89 7.18
C VAL A 162 -21.78 -7.96 7.73
N ASN A 163 -21.29 -7.79 8.95
CA ASN A 163 -20.41 -8.75 9.61
C ASN A 163 -21.15 -9.70 10.56
N ASN A 164 -22.48 -9.58 10.68
CA ASN A 164 -23.32 -10.34 11.61
C ASN A 164 -22.81 -10.26 13.05
N LEU A 165 -22.62 -9.05 13.55
CA LEU A 165 -22.05 -8.71 14.85
C LEU A 165 -23.02 -7.90 15.69
N ALA A 166 -22.85 -7.94 17.03
CA ALA A 166 -23.50 -7.00 17.92
C ALA A 166 -22.85 -5.60 17.81
N ILE A 167 -23.61 -4.53 18.03
CA ILE A 167 -23.14 -3.15 17.92
C ILE A 167 -22.02 -2.85 18.95
N ASP A 168 -22.08 -3.50 20.12
CA ASP A 168 -21.11 -3.38 21.22
C ASP A 168 -19.96 -4.41 21.11
N ALA A 169 -19.81 -5.07 19.96
CA ALA A 169 -18.78 -6.08 19.75
C ALA A 169 -17.37 -5.50 19.99
N THR A 170 -16.52 -6.30 20.64
CA THR A 170 -15.10 -6.04 20.86
C THR A 170 -14.28 -7.13 20.22
N PHE A 171 -13.06 -6.82 19.81
CA PHE A 171 -12.26 -7.72 18.98
C PHE A 171 -10.89 -8.00 19.59
N SER A 172 -10.36 -9.16 19.26
CA SER A 172 -8.95 -9.49 19.49
C SER A 172 -8.10 -9.06 18.29
N ALA A 173 -6.83 -8.75 18.55
CA ALA A 173 -5.88 -8.45 17.48
C ALA A 173 -5.84 -9.59 16.45
N GLY A 174 -5.84 -9.23 15.15
CA GLY A 174 -5.87 -10.16 14.04
C GLY A 174 -7.28 -10.53 13.53
N ALA A 175 -8.35 -10.18 14.23
CA ALA A 175 -9.71 -10.31 13.70
C ALA A 175 -9.87 -9.49 12.42
N THR A 176 -10.62 -10.00 11.45
CA THR A 176 -10.87 -9.31 10.17
C THR A 176 -12.34 -8.98 10.02
N LEU A 177 -12.63 -7.73 9.69
CA LEU A 177 -13.97 -7.19 9.48
C LEU A 177 -14.08 -6.61 8.07
N PHE A 178 -15.25 -6.70 7.45
CA PHE A 178 -15.56 -5.92 6.26
C PHE A 178 -16.22 -4.61 6.67
N LEU A 179 -15.63 -3.49 6.30
CA LEU A 179 -16.15 -2.15 6.57
C LEU A 179 -16.82 -1.63 5.30
N PRO A 180 -18.16 -1.68 5.22
CA PRO A 180 -18.89 -1.20 4.03
C PRO A 180 -18.69 0.30 3.85
N ASP A 181 -18.58 0.73 2.59
CA ASP A 181 -18.36 2.11 2.14
C ASP A 181 -17.03 2.75 2.59
N ALA A 182 -16.24 2.08 3.43
CA ALA A 182 -14.93 2.56 3.84
C ALA A 182 -13.95 2.61 2.67
N GLN A 183 -12.99 3.53 2.78
CA GLN A 183 -11.91 3.70 1.82
C GLN A 183 -10.55 3.55 2.49
N LEU A 184 -9.54 3.20 1.71
CA LEU A 184 -8.15 3.26 2.16
C LEU A 184 -7.75 4.72 2.38
N ASP A 185 -6.90 4.96 3.37
CA ASP A 185 -6.31 6.28 3.52
C ASP A 185 -5.49 6.65 2.27
N TRP A 186 -5.41 7.96 1.98
CA TRP A 186 -4.80 8.48 0.76
C TRP A 186 -3.35 7.99 0.57
N ILE A 187 -2.58 7.91 1.66
CA ILE A 187 -1.17 7.52 1.63
C ILE A 187 -1.03 6.04 1.25
N THR A 188 -1.79 5.17 1.90
CA THR A 188 -1.82 3.74 1.60
C THR A 188 -2.22 3.50 0.14
N ARG A 189 -3.21 4.25 -0.38
CA ARG A 189 -3.60 4.18 -1.78
C ARG A 189 -2.46 4.58 -2.71
N GLN A 190 -1.76 5.69 -2.42
CA GLN A 190 -0.62 6.15 -3.21
C GLN A 190 0.57 5.17 -3.16
N GLU A 191 0.85 4.58 -1.99
CA GLU A 191 1.86 3.53 -1.86
C GLU A 191 1.56 2.35 -2.79
N ILE A 192 0.32 1.87 -2.76
CA ILE A 192 -0.11 0.70 -3.55
C ILE A 192 -0.14 1.00 -5.05
N ASN A 193 -0.52 2.21 -5.43
CA ASN A 193 -0.49 2.66 -6.83
C ASN A 193 0.93 2.96 -7.32
N GLY A 194 1.87 3.17 -6.39
CA GLY A 194 3.24 3.56 -6.71
C GLY A 194 3.38 5.02 -7.13
N ASP A 195 2.50 5.90 -6.66
CA ASP A 195 2.46 7.32 -7.03
C ASP A 195 2.86 8.24 -5.88
N LEU A 196 3.34 7.64 -4.78
CA LEU A 196 3.61 8.39 -3.55
C LEU A 196 4.78 9.37 -3.69
N PHE A 197 5.78 9.03 -4.51
CA PHE A 197 6.98 9.85 -4.70
C PHE A 197 7.09 10.36 -6.13
N LYS A 198 7.61 11.58 -6.28
CA LYS A 198 8.05 12.12 -7.56
C LYS A 198 9.50 11.73 -7.83
N ARG A 199 9.88 11.63 -9.09
CA ARG A 199 11.27 11.39 -9.46
C ARG A 199 12.14 12.58 -9.08
N PRO A 200 13.29 12.37 -8.42
CA PRO A 200 14.14 13.46 -7.94
C PRO A 200 14.93 14.17 -9.04
N LEU A 201 14.93 13.63 -10.26
CA LEU A 201 15.57 14.19 -11.44
C LEU A 201 14.54 14.50 -12.53
N LYS A 202 14.65 15.70 -13.13
CA LYS A 202 13.87 16.12 -14.29
C LYS A 202 14.74 15.94 -15.52
N GLY A 203 14.47 14.92 -16.33
CA GLY A 203 15.19 14.69 -17.58
C GLY A 203 15.67 13.27 -17.80
N GLY A 204 16.33 13.03 -18.93
CA GLY A 204 16.76 11.72 -19.33
C GLY A 204 17.96 11.23 -18.50
N TYR A 205 17.73 10.25 -17.66
CA TYR A 205 18.75 9.49 -16.95
C TYR A 205 18.54 8.00 -17.26
N TYR A 206 19.55 7.19 -16.96
CA TYR A 206 19.39 5.74 -16.97
C TYR A 206 19.75 5.16 -15.60
N PHE A 207 19.15 4.02 -15.23
CA PHE A 207 19.49 3.32 -14.02
C PHE A 207 20.80 2.57 -14.20
N SER A 208 21.87 3.04 -13.56
CA SER A 208 23.17 2.38 -13.56
C SER A 208 23.26 1.27 -12.51
N SER A 209 22.41 1.34 -11.48
CA SER A 209 22.28 0.26 -10.49
C SER A 209 20.92 0.26 -9.81
N TYR A 210 20.41 -0.93 -9.55
CA TYR A 210 19.11 -1.18 -8.95
C TYR A 210 19.23 -1.50 -7.46
N TYR A 211 18.12 -1.34 -6.72
CA TYR A 211 17.96 -1.77 -5.35
C TYR A 211 18.08 -3.29 -5.22
N GLY A 212 18.81 -3.77 -4.21
CA GLY A 212 18.93 -5.19 -3.91
C GLY A 212 20.35 -5.73 -3.94
N TRP A 213 20.48 -7.05 -3.90
CA TRP A 213 21.77 -7.74 -3.90
C TRP A 213 22.48 -7.64 -5.25
N ARG A 214 23.73 -7.14 -5.23
CA ARG A 214 24.57 -7.01 -6.41
C ARG A 214 26.04 -7.14 -6.03
N ASN A 215 26.91 -7.34 -7.01
CA ASN A 215 28.35 -7.14 -6.81
C ASN A 215 28.64 -5.64 -6.79
N SER A 216 29.37 -5.19 -5.76
CA SER A 216 29.79 -3.80 -5.64
C SER A 216 30.66 -3.40 -6.83
N PRO A 217 30.35 -2.30 -7.54
CA PRO A 217 31.18 -1.85 -8.65
C PRO A 217 32.56 -1.32 -8.19
N ILE A 218 32.76 -1.10 -6.89
CA ILE A 218 33.99 -0.59 -6.30
C ILE A 218 34.87 -1.72 -5.79
N THR A 219 34.27 -2.70 -5.05
CA THR A 219 35.03 -3.77 -4.39
C THR A 219 34.91 -5.12 -5.06
N GLY A 220 33.98 -5.30 -6.00
CA GLY A 220 33.61 -6.60 -6.60
C GLY A 220 32.88 -7.56 -5.66
N VAL A 221 32.80 -7.26 -4.34
CA VAL A 221 32.17 -8.12 -3.36
C VAL A 221 30.66 -7.99 -3.40
N ARG A 222 29.95 -9.10 -3.19
CA ARG A 222 28.49 -9.11 -3.09
C ARG A 222 28.02 -8.24 -1.93
N SER A 223 27.19 -7.24 -2.24
CA SER A 223 26.65 -6.28 -1.26
C SER A 223 25.21 -5.94 -1.59
N PHE A 224 24.47 -5.50 -0.55
CA PHE A 224 23.10 -5.04 -0.73
C PHE A 224 23.10 -3.54 -1.04
N HIS A 225 22.53 -3.15 -2.19
CA HIS A 225 22.35 -1.77 -2.58
C HIS A 225 21.04 -1.23 -2.00
N THR A 226 21.14 -0.27 -1.08
CA THR A 226 20.00 0.25 -0.30
C THR A 226 19.15 1.27 -1.05
N GLY A 227 19.51 1.62 -2.27
CA GLY A 227 18.82 2.60 -3.12
C GLY A 227 18.88 2.21 -4.58
N ILE A 228 18.75 3.21 -5.43
CA ILE A 228 18.98 3.14 -6.87
C ILE A 228 19.98 4.21 -7.28
N ASP A 229 20.74 3.93 -8.33
CA ASP A 229 21.70 4.87 -8.91
C ASP A 229 21.18 5.34 -10.28
N MET A 230 20.97 6.65 -10.40
CA MET A 230 20.49 7.31 -11.62
C MET A 230 21.61 8.09 -12.26
N ALA A 231 22.19 7.53 -13.32
CA ALA A 231 23.32 8.14 -14.05
C ALA A 231 22.82 9.27 -14.97
N ILE A 232 23.41 10.45 -14.76
CA ILE A 232 23.14 11.67 -15.52
C ILE A 232 24.33 12.63 -15.33
N ALA A 233 24.45 13.66 -16.17
CA ALA A 233 25.53 14.62 -16.13
C ALA A 233 25.66 15.31 -14.75
N ALA A 234 26.92 15.49 -14.29
CA ALA A 234 27.21 16.29 -13.11
C ALA A 234 26.70 17.72 -13.28
N GLY A 235 26.18 18.32 -12.19
CA GLY A 235 25.55 19.64 -12.21
C GLY A 235 24.04 19.61 -12.52
N THR A 236 23.45 18.44 -12.81
CA THR A 236 22.00 18.32 -12.97
C THR A 236 21.30 18.62 -11.64
N PRO A 237 20.26 19.48 -11.62
CA PRO A 237 19.52 19.79 -10.40
C PRO A 237 18.81 18.57 -9.81
N VAL A 238 18.89 18.45 -8.47
CA VAL A 238 18.21 17.41 -7.70
C VAL A 238 17.08 18.03 -6.89
N TYR A 239 15.93 17.35 -6.89
CA TYR A 239 14.71 17.80 -6.21
C TYR A 239 14.27 16.79 -5.16
N PRO A 240 13.57 17.24 -4.08
CA PRO A 240 12.90 16.32 -3.18
C PRO A 240 11.87 15.45 -3.91
N ALA A 241 11.88 14.17 -3.62
CA ALA A 241 10.88 13.24 -4.18
C ALA A 241 9.49 13.38 -3.50
N MET A 242 9.45 14.00 -2.32
CA MET A 242 8.26 14.37 -1.56
C MET A 242 8.59 15.59 -0.69
N ASP A 243 7.57 16.39 -0.37
CA ASP A 243 7.74 17.54 0.54
C ASP A 243 8.15 17.06 1.93
N GLY A 244 9.01 17.84 2.62
CA GLY A 244 9.47 17.44 3.94
C GLY A 244 10.53 18.33 4.55
N GLU A 245 11.01 17.92 5.73
CA GLU A 245 12.04 18.62 6.50
C GLU A 245 13.41 17.96 6.29
N VAL A 246 14.41 18.75 5.98
CA VAL A 246 15.81 18.30 5.91
C VAL A 246 16.29 17.93 7.31
N VAL A 247 16.53 16.65 7.54
CA VAL A 247 17.05 16.14 8.83
C VAL A 247 18.56 16.05 8.88
N ALA A 248 19.21 15.93 7.71
CA ALA A 248 20.66 15.99 7.59
C ALA A 248 21.07 16.53 6.20
N ALA A 249 22.14 17.31 6.18
CA ALA A 249 22.85 17.69 4.98
C ALA A 249 24.35 17.81 5.36
N GLY A 250 25.25 17.18 4.61
CA GLY A 250 26.64 17.12 4.98
C GLY A 250 27.46 16.17 4.13
N TRP A 251 28.54 15.65 4.72
CA TRP A 251 29.49 14.75 4.10
C TRP A 251 29.48 13.36 4.76
N SER A 252 29.57 12.33 3.96
CA SER A 252 29.78 10.93 4.36
C SER A 252 30.83 10.29 3.47
N ASN A 253 31.70 9.44 4.03
CA ASN A 253 32.68 8.70 3.21
C ASN A 253 32.03 7.78 2.16
N VAL A 254 30.81 7.32 2.41
CA VAL A 254 30.05 6.46 1.48
C VAL A 254 29.28 7.32 0.48
N TYR A 255 28.40 8.20 0.97
CA TYR A 255 27.49 8.98 0.12
C TYR A 255 28.09 10.29 -0.41
N GLY A 256 29.32 10.66 -0.01
CA GLY A 256 29.89 11.96 -0.33
C GLY A 256 29.07 13.09 0.26
N ASN A 257 28.84 14.15 -0.50
CA ASN A 257 27.86 15.17 -0.17
C ASN A 257 26.46 14.54 -0.27
N TYR A 258 25.65 14.70 0.78
CA TYR A 258 24.31 14.13 0.83
C TYR A 258 23.31 15.06 1.50
N VAL A 259 22.04 14.85 1.18
CA VAL A 259 20.88 15.43 1.84
C VAL A 259 19.96 14.30 2.26
N GLN A 260 19.38 14.38 3.47
CA GLN A 260 18.36 13.46 3.95
C GLN A 260 17.14 14.27 4.38
N ILE A 261 15.95 13.86 3.92
CA ILE A 261 14.68 14.55 4.15
C ILE A 261 13.75 13.60 4.85
N ARG A 262 13.08 14.07 5.91
CA ARG A 262 11.99 13.40 6.60
C ARG A 262 10.66 13.87 6.02
N HIS A 263 9.81 12.91 5.71
CA HIS A 263 8.46 13.11 5.19
C HIS A 263 7.41 12.63 6.20
N HIS A 264 6.13 12.76 5.85
CA HIS A 264 5.05 12.18 6.65
C HIS A 264 5.08 10.63 6.62
N SER A 265 4.27 10.01 7.46
CA SER A 265 4.02 8.55 7.47
C SER A 265 5.26 7.67 7.62
N GLY A 266 6.29 8.16 8.33
CA GLY A 266 7.52 7.41 8.61
C GLY A 266 8.47 7.27 7.43
N TYR A 267 8.25 8.03 6.34
CA TYR A 267 9.17 8.07 5.21
C TYR A 267 10.34 9.00 5.41
N GLN A 268 11.48 8.62 4.86
CA GLN A 268 12.66 9.47 4.68
C GLN A 268 13.29 9.17 3.31
N THR A 269 13.93 10.18 2.73
CA THR A 269 14.71 10.02 1.49
C THR A 269 16.14 10.50 1.69
N LEU A 270 17.09 9.85 1.00
CA LEU A 270 18.49 10.22 0.97
C LEU A 270 18.93 10.44 -0.49
N TYR A 271 19.65 11.53 -0.70
CA TYR A 271 20.20 11.97 -1.98
C TYR A 271 21.72 12.04 -1.84
N GLY A 272 22.43 11.08 -2.43
CA GLY A 272 23.89 10.94 -2.28
C GLY A 272 24.67 11.30 -3.54
N HIS A 273 25.99 11.33 -3.40
CA HIS A 273 27.02 11.64 -4.40
C HIS A 273 26.91 13.03 -5.02
N LEU A 274 26.26 13.98 -4.29
CA LEU A 274 26.02 15.32 -4.78
C LEU A 274 27.36 16.05 -5.01
N LYS A 275 27.40 16.88 -6.06
CA LYS A 275 28.49 17.84 -6.28
C LYS A 275 28.45 18.92 -5.20
N THR A 276 27.26 19.43 -4.93
CA THR A 276 26.97 20.42 -3.89
C THR A 276 25.52 20.29 -3.43
N TYR A 277 25.21 20.83 -2.26
CA TYR A 277 23.85 20.94 -1.74
C TYR A 277 23.57 22.38 -1.29
N TYR A 278 22.29 22.80 -1.34
CA TYR A 278 21.85 24.18 -1.12
C TYR A 278 20.99 24.35 0.13
N VAL A 279 20.74 23.26 0.84
CA VAL A 279 19.84 23.20 1.99
C VAL A 279 20.59 22.78 3.24
N LYS A 280 20.05 23.11 4.42
CA LYS A 280 20.60 22.73 5.72
C LYS A 280 19.55 22.07 6.58
N LYS A 281 19.99 21.32 7.60
CA LYS A 281 19.11 20.73 8.60
C LYS A 281 18.12 21.76 9.16
N GLY A 282 16.82 21.36 9.25
CA GLY A 282 15.70 22.19 9.69
C GLY A 282 15.01 22.97 8.56
N ASN A 283 15.55 23.01 7.33
CA ASN A 283 14.79 23.60 6.22
C ASN A 283 13.63 22.70 5.84
N PHE A 284 12.45 23.29 5.62
CA PHE A 284 11.34 22.62 4.95
C PHE A 284 11.48 22.83 3.43
N VAL A 285 11.36 21.76 2.65
CA VAL A 285 11.56 21.76 1.20
C VAL A 285 10.37 21.11 0.50
N TYR A 286 10.07 21.62 -0.69
CA TYR A 286 8.99 21.15 -1.55
C TYR A 286 9.55 20.41 -2.77
N THR A 287 8.72 19.62 -3.45
CA THR A 287 9.13 18.83 -4.64
C THR A 287 9.60 19.67 -5.84
N ASN A 288 9.47 20.99 -5.79
CA ASN A 288 10.01 21.93 -6.78
C ASN A 288 11.26 22.69 -6.29
N THR A 289 11.73 22.46 -5.06
CA THR A 289 12.93 23.09 -4.48
C THR A 289 14.18 22.39 -5.01
N VAL A 290 15.16 23.12 -5.54
CA VAL A 290 16.48 22.53 -5.86
C VAL A 290 17.25 22.35 -4.55
N ILE A 291 17.55 21.10 -4.17
CA ILE A 291 18.28 20.77 -2.94
C ILE A 291 19.77 20.57 -3.14
N GLY A 292 20.21 20.39 -4.38
CA GLY A 292 21.62 20.18 -4.73
C GLY A 292 21.77 19.87 -6.21
N GLU A 293 22.98 19.45 -6.57
CA GLU A 293 23.35 19.04 -7.93
C GLU A 293 23.98 17.65 -7.93
N VAL A 294 23.69 16.87 -8.97
CA VAL A 294 24.33 15.58 -9.23
C VAL A 294 25.85 15.74 -9.30
N GLY A 295 26.57 14.83 -8.70
CA GLY A 295 28.02 14.79 -8.69
C GLY A 295 28.56 13.36 -8.77
N SER A 296 29.78 13.18 -8.21
CA SER A 296 30.46 11.91 -8.09
C SER A 296 31.33 11.89 -6.83
N THR A 297 30.80 12.44 -5.72
CA THR A 297 31.52 12.54 -4.44
C THR A 297 31.34 11.29 -3.59
N GLY A 298 32.28 11.01 -2.68
CA GLY A 298 32.27 9.80 -1.85
C GLY A 298 32.63 8.53 -2.65
N GLN A 299 32.00 7.40 -2.33
CA GLN A 299 32.24 6.12 -3.02
C GLN A 299 31.41 6.06 -4.31
N SER A 300 31.91 6.67 -5.37
CA SER A 300 31.24 6.74 -6.67
C SER A 300 32.22 6.43 -7.79
N THR A 301 31.75 5.78 -8.84
CA THR A 301 32.51 5.44 -10.05
C THR A 301 32.31 6.42 -11.21
N GLY A 302 31.39 7.38 -11.06
CA GLY A 302 31.08 8.39 -12.08
C GLY A 302 29.85 9.20 -11.71
N PRO A 303 29.50 10.24 -12.49
CA PRO A 303 28.37 11.10 -12.17
C PRO A 303 27.03 10.39 -12.12
N HIS A 304 26.37 10.36 -10.96
CA HIS A 304 25.04 9.81 -10.76
C HIS A 304 24.42 10.37 -9.46
N LEU A 305 23.12 10.24 -9.33
CA LEU A 305 22.40 10.42 -8.08
C LEU A 305 22.15 9.05 -7.45
N HIS A 306 22.68 8.82 -6.25
CA HIS A 306 22.24 7.71 -5.39
C HIS A 306 20.98 8.15 -4.63
N PHE A 307 19.91 7.39 -4.76
CA PHE A 307 18.63 7.71 -4.15
C PHE A 307 18.09 6.54 -3.32
N THR A 308 17.87 6.77 -2.03
CA THR A 308 17.32 5.77 -1.10
C THR A 308 16.00 6.28 -0.52
N ILE A 309 15.02 5.40 -0.39
CA ILE A 309 13.79 5.63 0.39
C ILE A 309 13.82 4.71 1.62
N TYR A 310 13.50 5.28 2.77
CA TYR A 310 13.28 4.56 4.03
C TYR A 310 11.80 4.64 4.40
N LYS A 311 11.26 3.53 4.94
CA LYS A 311 9.96 3.47 5.61
C LYS A 311 10.19 2.91 7.02
N ASN A 312 9.89 3.71 8.05
CA ASN A 312 10.09 3.34 9.45
C ASN A 312 11.52 2.80 9.72
N GLY A 313 12.53 3.48 9.16
CA GLY A 313 13.95 3.15 9.31
C GLY A 313 14.48 2.03 8.40
N ASN A 314 13.63 1.29 7.70
CA ASN A 314 14.05 0.24 6.76
C ASN A 314 14.08 0.76 5.33
N THR A 315 15.07 0.33 4.54
CA THR A 315 15.13 0.69 3.12
C THR A 315 14.08 -0.05 2.31
N VAL A 316 13.47 0.64 1.36
CA VAL A 316 12.48 0.08 0.43
C VAL A 316 12.89 0.37 -1.01
N ASN A 317 12.46 -0.48 -1.94
CA ASN A 317 12.79 -0.27 -3.36
C ASN A 317 12.07 0.99 -3.88
N PRO A 318 12.82 2.06 -4.28
CA PRO A 318 12.21 3.30 -4.75
C PRO A 318 11.32 3.13 -5.98
N GLN A 319 11.61 2.16 -6.85
CA GLN A 319 10.85 1.92 -8.08
C GLN A 319 9.41 1.44 -7.82
N ASN A 320 9.12 0.96 -6.62
CA ASN A 320 7.77 0.54 -6.25
C ASN A 320 6.86 1.71 -5.82
N LEU A 321 7.42 2.90 -5.61
CA LEU A 321 6.75 4.03 -4.95
C LEU A 321 6.61 5.28 -5.84
N TRP A 322 7.05 5.23 -7.10
CA TRP A 322 6.89 6.30 -8.08
C TRP A 322 6.48 5.82 -9.48
N ASN A 323 5.92 6.73 -10.27
CA ASN A 323 5.64 6.55 -11.70
C ASN A 323 6.84 6.91 -12.58
#